data_21080cc9f37890c8107a7210d352d884
#
_entry.id   21080cc9f37890c8107a7210d352d884
#
_cell.length_a   1.000
_cell.length_b   1.000
_cell.length_c   1.000
_cell.angle_alpha   90.00
_cell.angle_beta   90.00
_cell.angle_gamma   90.00
#
_symmetry.space_group_name_H-M   'P 1'
#
loop_
_entity.id
_entity.type
_entity.pdbx_description
1 polymer ?
#
loop_
_entity_poly.entity_id
_entity_poly.type
_entity_poly.pdbx_seq_one_letter_code
_entity_poly.pdbx_strand_id
1 'polypeptide(L)' 'MIPFEKAWPYDVVMGDLYVPACPFCGADNVLLPVRPDELPDIRDGMKRLLVFPCCRNKVTIVDADRDYLLTDRVLRRGSR' A
#
# COMPACT_ATOMS: atom_id res chain seq x y z
N MET A 1 -1.28 -3.97 -17.17
CA MET A 1 -0.08 -4.37 -16.43
C MET A 1 0.17 -3.39 -15.29
N ILE A 2 0.40 -3.91 -14.10
CA ILE A 2 0.66 -3.08 -12.93
C ILE A 2 2.13 -2.67 -12.92
N PRO A 3 2.44 -1.35 -12.88
CA PRO A 3 3.83 -0.92 -12.80
C PRO A 3 4.41 -1.29 -11.44
N PHE A 4 5.42 -2.14 -11.47
CA PHE A 4 5.99 -2.72 -10.26
C PHE A 4 6.56 -1.67 -9.31
N GLU A 5 7.11 -0.59 -9.86
CA GLU A 5 7.68 0.48 -9.04
C GLU A 5 6.63 1.25 -8.23
N LYS A 6 5.37 1.16 -8.61
CA LYS A 6 4.25 1.80 -7.89
C LYS A 6 3.48 0.82 -7.03
N ALA A 7 3.87 -0.45 -7.04
CA ALA A 7 3.20 -1.50 -6.27
C ALA A 7 3.99 -1.82 -5.02
N TRP A 8 3.28 -2.17 -3.94
CA TRP A 8 3.92 -2.52 -2.69
C TRP A 8 3.20 -3.69 -2.04
N PRO A 9 3.94 -4.70 -1.56
CA PRO A 9 3.32 -5.85 -0.93
C PRO A 9 2.65 -5.50 0.39
N TYR A 10 1.59 -6.21 0.72
CA TYR A 10 0.91 -6.04 1.98
C TYR A 10 0.45 -7.40 2.50
N ASP A 11 0.19 -7.47 3.81
CA ASP A 11 -0.33 -8.66 4.45
C ASP A 11 -1.62 -8.33 5.20
N VAL A 12 -2.52 -9.28 5.26
CA VAL A 12 -3.73 -9.16 6.05
C VAL A 12 -3.59 -10.08 7.25
N VAL A 13 -3.60 -9.49 8.45
CA VAL A 13 -3.45 -10.23 9.69
C VAL A 13 -4.54 -9.79 10.65
N MET A 14 -5.41 -10.73 11.02
CA MET A 14 -6.46 -10.51 12.02
C MET A 14 -7.33 -9.28 11.74
N GLY A 15 -7.68 -9.07 10.46
CA GLY A 15 -8.54 -7.97 10.07
C GLY A 15 -7.86 -6.63 9.88
N ASP A 16 -6.53 -6.61 9.90
CA ASP A 16 -5.74 -5.41 9.66
C ASP A 16 -4.81 -5.60 8.49
N LEU A 17 -4.47 -4.50 7.83
CA LEU A 17 -3.49 -4.50 6.76
C LEU A 17 -2.14 -4.03 7.28
N TYR A 18 -1.09 -4.76 6.93
CA TYR A 18 0.27 -4.43 7.30
C TYR A 18 1.15 -4.46 6.05
N VAL A 19 2.17 -3.62 6.04
CA VAL A 19 3.25 -3.75 5.07
C VAL A 19 4.49 -4.26 5.80
N PRO A 20 5.24 -5.20 5.18
CA PRO A 20 6.43 -5.75 5.86
C PRO A 20 7.50 -4.71 6.08
N ALA A 21 7.57 -3.68 5.23
CA ALA A 21 8.49 -2.58 5.40
C ALA A 21 7.91 -1.34 4.76
N CYS A 22 8.11 -0.19 5.41
CA CYS A 22 7.65 1.07 4.85
C CYS A 22 8.53 1.45 3.64
N PRO A 23 7.94 1.79 2.48
CA PRO A 23 8.75 2.15 1.31
C PRO A 23 9.48 3.49 1.45
N PHE A 24 9.15 4.28 2.45
CA PHE A 24 9.75 5.60 2.63
C PHE A 24 10.79 5.64 3.75
N CYS A 25 10.45 5.09 4.91
CA CYS A 25 11.35 5.17 6.08
C CYS A 25 11.95 3.83 6.47
N GLY A 26 11.48 2.72 5.89
CA GLY A 26 12.05 1.41 6.18
C GLY A 26 11.57 0.76 7.47
N ALA A 27 10.58 1.33 8.14
CA ALA A 27 10.05 0.74 9.37
C ALA A 27 9.42 -0.63 9.06
N ASP A 28 9.60 -1.59 9.97
CA ASP A 28 9.10 -2.94 9.80
C ASP A 28 7.65 -3.06 10.29
N ASN A 29 6.88 -3.95 9.66
CA ASN A 29 5.53 -4.32 10.09
C ASN A 29 4.66 -3.11 10.37
N VAL A 30 4.50 -2.26 9.38
CA VAL A 30 3.74 -1.02 9.52
C VAL A 30 2.25 -1.31 9.38
N LEU A 31 1.47 -0.95 10.39
CA LEU A 31 0.03 -1.06 10.35
C LEU A 31 -0.54 0.04 9.47
N LEU A 32 -1.35 -0.34 8.48
CA LEU A 32 -1.97 0.63 7.59
C LEU A 32 -3.36 1.01 8.10
N PRO A 33 -3.76 2.28 7.98
CA PRO A 33 -5.10 2.73 8.38
C PRO A 33 -6.14 2.41 7.30
N VAL A 34 -6.05 1.24 6.70
CA VAL A 34 -6.97 0.75 5.67
C VAL A 34 -7.41 -0.64 6.09
N ARG A 35 -8.70 -0.90 5.99
CA ARG A 35 -9.25 -2.19 6.39
C ARG A 35 -9.35 -3.12 5.20
N PRO A 36 -9.26 -4.44 5.43
CA PRO A 36 -9.41 -5.40 4.32
C PRO A 36 -10.72 -5.30 3.58
N ASP A 37 -11.80 -4.89 4.25
CA ASP A 37 -13.10 -4.76 3.60
C ASP A 37 -13.20 -3.55 2.67
N GLU A 38 -12.20 -2.68 2.68
CA GLU A 38 -12.12 -1.58 1.71
C GLU A 38 -11.49 -2.01 0.39
N LEU A 39 -10.80 -3.15 0.38
CA LEU A 39 -10.10 -3.61 -0.82
C LEU A 39 -11.00 -3.85 -2.02
N PRO A 40 -12.20 -4.46 -1.87
CA PRO A 40 -13.09 -4.63 -3.03
C PRO A 40 -13.47 -3.31 -3.68
N ASP A 41 -13.70 -2.27 -2.88
CA ASP A 41 -14.05 -0.95 -3.42
C ASP A 41 -12.88 -0.36 -4.19
N ILE A 42 -11.66 -0.53 -3.67
CA ILE A 42 -10.45 -0.05 -4.34
C ILE A 42 -10.29 -0.77 -5.68
N ARG A 43 -10.55 -2.09 -5.72
CA ARG A 43 -10.47 -2.86 -6.96
C ARG A 43 -11.49 -2.40 -7.98
N ASP A 44 -12.62 -1.88 -7.52
CA ASP A 44 -13.66 -1.34 -8.39
C ASP A 44 -13.37 0.07 -8.88
N GLY A 45 -12.23 0.62 -8.50
CA GLY A 45 -11.80 1.92 -8.98
C GLY A 45 -11.88 3.04 -7.95
N MET A 46 -12.31 2.75 -6.72
CA MET A 46 -12.32 3.74 -5.68
C MET A 46 -10.90 4.02 -5.21
N LYS A 47 -10.50 5.27 -5.22
CA LYS A 47 -9.18 5.68 -4.76
C LYS A 47 -9.21 5.92 -3.26
N ARG A 48 -8.14 5.54 -2.59
CA ARG A 48 -8.04 5.64 -1.14
C ARG A 48 -6.73 6.31 -0.75
N LEU A 49 -6.82 7.40 -0.02
CA LEU A 49 -5.62 8.05 0.51
C LEU A 49 -5.04 7.19 1.62
N LEU A 50 -3.75 6.89 1.53
CA LEU A 50 -3.03 6.12 2.52
C LEU A 50 -1.96 7.00 3.16
N VAL A 51 -1.99 7.09 4.49
CA VAL A 51 -0.97 7.79 5.25
C VAL A 51 -0.21 6.76 6.08
N PHE A 52 1.10 6.69 5.87
CA PHE A 52 1.95 5.77 6.63
C PHE A 52 2.17 6.36 8.03
N PRO A 53 1.76 5.64 9.08
CA PRO A 53 1.87 6.20 10.44
C PRO A 53 3.31 6.33 10.94
N CYS A 54 4.24 5.58 10.34
CA CYS A 54 5.64 5.60 10.79
C CYS A 54 6.38 6.87 10.36
N CYS A 55 6.01 7.45 9.23
CA CYS A 55 6.73 8.60 8.69
C CYS A 55 5.80 9.66 8.11
N ARG A 56 4.49 9.39 8.13
CA ARG A 56 3.45 10.31 7.67
C ARG A 56 3.50 10.67 6.20
N ASN A 57 4.18 9.87 5.41
CA ASN A 57 4.13 10.02 3.96
C ASN A 57 2.77 9.58 3.45
N LYS A 58 2.31 10.24 2.38
CA LYS A 58 0.98 10.01 1.83
C LYS A 58 1.08 9.47 0.42
N VAL A 59 0.24 8.51 0.10
CA VAL A 59 0.07 8.04 -1.27
C VAL A 59 -1.42 7.81 -1.51
N THR A 60 -1.82 7.75 -2.78
CA THR A 60 -3.18 7.35 -3.12
C THR A 60 -3.15 5.94 -3.67
N ILE A 61 -3.90 5.05 -3.04
CA ILE A 61 -4.08 3.70 -3.54
C ILE A 61 -5.09 3.77 -4.68
N VAL A 62 -4.68 3.34 -5.87
CA VAL A 62 -5.55 3.40 -7.05
C VAL A 62 -6.08 2.03 -7.44
N ASP A 63 -5.47 0.96 -6.95
CA ASP A 63 -5.91 -0.40 -7.20
C ASP A 63 -5.28 -1.31 -6.15
N ALA A 64 -5.76 -2.53 -6.07
CA ALA A 64 -5.21 -3.52 -5.17
C ALA A 64 -5.47 -4.91 -5.72
N ASP A 65 -4.50 -5.80 -5.62
CA ASP A 65 -4.74 -7.19 -5.90
C ASP A 65 -4.54 -7.99 -4.61
N ARG A 66 -4.39 -9.31 -4.75
CA ARG A 66 -4.32 -10.18 -3.58
C ARG A 66 -3.10 -9.90 -2.70
N ASP A 67 -1.98 -9.49 -3.31
CA ASP A 67 -0.71 -9.38 -2.61
C ASP A 67 -0.11 -7.98 -2.65
N TYR A 68 -0.58 -7.12 -3.55
CA TYR A 68 0.03 -5.81 -3.78
C TYR A 68 -1.00 -4.71 -3.81
N LEU A 69 -0.59 -3.56 -3.29
CA LEU A 69 -1.31 -2.30 -3.46
C LEU A 69 -0.65 -1.52 -4.58
N LEU A 70 -1.45 -0.96 -5.47
CA LEU A 70 -0.96 -0.08 -6.52
C LEU A 70 -1.25 1.36 -6.13
N THR A 71 -0.24 2.21 -6.19
CA THR A 71 -0.37 3.61 -5.82
C THR A 71 -0.12 4.51 -7.01
N ASP A 72 -0.35 5.80 -6.80
CA ASP A 72 -0.09 6.83 -7.80
C ASP A 72 1.34 7.35 -7.76
N ARG A 73 2.16 6.85 -6.83
CA ARG A 73 3.55 7.30 -6.67
C ARG A 73 4.51 6.13 -6.85
N VAL A 74 5.72 6.45 -7.29
CA VAL A 74 6.79 5.47 -7.34
C VAL A 74 7.25 5.18 -5.92
N LEU A 75 7.10 3.94 -5.49
CA LEU A 75 7.49 3.49 -4.15
C LEU A 75 8.85 2.82 -4.18
N ARG A 76 9.19 2.13 -5.28
CA ARG A 76 10.49 1.49 -5.43
C ARG A 76 11.36 2.37 -6.31
N ARG A 77 12.48 2.75 -5.80
CA ARG A 77 13.47 3.47 -6.59
C ARG A 77 14.20 2.44 -7.40
N GLY A 78 14.10 2.56 -8.62
CA GLY A 78 14.69 1.66 -9.52
C GLY A 78 16.12 1.40 -9.14
N SER A 79 16.69 0.87 -9.13
CA SER A 79 17.69 0.69 -8.79
C SER A 79 18.78 0.92 -8.68
N ARG A 80 18.92 0.97 -8.58
CA ARG A 80 19.76 1.05 -8.38
C ARG A 80 20.19 0.37 -8.35
#